data_fad7c097efc80a002f589339400ebee8
#
_entry.id   fad7c097efc80a002f589339400ebee8
#
_cell.length_a   1.000
_cell.length_b   1.000
_cell.length_c   1.000
_cell.angle_alpha   90.00
_cell.angle_beta   90.00
_cell.angle_gamma   90.00
#
_symmetry.space_group_name_H-M   'P 1'
#
loop_
_entity.id
_entity.type
_entity.pdbx_description
1 polymer ?
#
loop_
_entity_poly.entity_id
_entity_poly.type
_entity_poly.pdbx_seq_one_letter_code
_entity_poly.pdbx_strand_id
1 'polypeptide(L)'
;MMEPSKHHQNKTKKKWFLPLILSLLISTFLILLSVFVSSNSRSLRWHHHHRAPVPKEVVPHFVESKLERSPTSTNLVPRIAYLISGSMGDGESLKRTLKALYHPFNHYAVHLDLEASSKERLDLADFVRNEPLFEKFGNVRTVVKANLVTYRGPTMVTNTLHAAAILLNQARDWDWFINLSASDYPLVTQD
;
A
#
# COMPACT_ATOMS: atom_id res chain seq x y z
N MET A 1 -81.10 0.24 24.82
CA MET A 1 -79.87 -0.10 25.51
C MET A 1 -79.04 -0.95 24.54
N MET A 2 -78.08 -0.32 23.79
CA MET A 2 -77.29 -0.99 22.76
C MET A 2 -75.85 -1.12 23.27
N GLU A 3 -75.31 -2.34 23.33
CA GLU A 3 -73.90 -2.59 23.62
C GLU A 3 -72.99 -2.21 22.48
N PRO A 4 -71.84 -1.53 22.69
CA PRO A 4 -70.93 -1.25 21.62
C PRO A 4 -69.97 -2.43 21.37
N SER A 5 -69.89 -2.77 20.13
CA SER A 5 -69.13 -3.85 19.47
C SER A 5 -67.63 -3.84 19.82
N LYS A 6 -67.15 -4.95 20.42
CA LYS A 6 -65.74 -5.26 20.78
C LYS A 6 -64.84 -5.63 19.57
N HIS A 7 -65.20 -5.27 18.36
CA HIS A 7 -64.48 -5.82 17.16
C HIS A 7 -63.37 -4.93 16.56
N HIS A 8 -63.05 -3.75 17.12
CA HIS A 8 -62.10 -2.84 16.49
C HIS A 8 -60.70 -2.79 17.12
N GLN A 9 -60.46 -3.43 18.24
CA GLN A 9 -59.14 -3.34 18.93
C GLN A 9 -58.06 -4.36 18.50
N ASN A 10 -58.43 -5.37 17.73
CA ASN A 10 -57.48 -6.47 17.41
C ASN A 10 -56.70 -6.28 16.09
N LYS A 11 -57.09 -5.31 15.24
CA LYS A 11 -56.40 -5.03 13.94
C LYS A 11 -55.18 -4.12 14.09
N THR A 12 -55.14 -3.27 15.08
CA THR A 12 -54.01 -2.32 15.26
C THR A 12 -52.80 -2.97 15.91
N LYS A 13 -52.96 -3.94 16.77
CA LYS A 13 -51.82 -4.64 17.42
C LYS A 13 -51.01 -5.48 16.43
N LYS A 14 -51.61 -6.07 15.41
CA LYS A 14 -50.93 -6.87 14.41
C LYS A 14 -49.98 -6.07 13.47
N LYS A 15 -50.24 -4.78 13.26
CA LYS A 15 -49.44 -3.94 12.36
C LYS A 15 -48.10 -3.53 12.95
N TRP A 16 -47.97 -3.52 14.29
CA TRP A 16 -46.72 -3.14 14.97
C TRP A 16 -45.74 -4.29 15.15
N PHE A 17 -46.21 -5.53 15.13
CA PHE A 17 -45.34 -6.71 15.25
C PHE A 17 -44.63 -7.04 13.94
N LEU A 18 -45.20 -6.70 12.80
CA LEU A 18 -44.62 -7.01 11.50
C LEU A 18 -43.22 -6.38 11.29
N PRO A 19 -43.00 -5.06 11.53
CA PRO A 19 -41.69 -4.47 11.39
C PRO A 19 -40.67 -4.98 12.42
N LEU A 20 -41.10 -5.34 13.62
CA LEU A 20 -40.23 -5.95 14.64
C LEU A 20 -39.76 -7.35 14.23
N ILE A 21 -40.66 -8.18 13.70
CA ILE A 21 -40.31 -9.52 13.21
C ILE A 21 -39.37 -9.40 12.02
N LEU A 22 -39.64 -8.45 11.08
CA LEU A 22 -38.80 -8.24 9.93
C LEU A 22 -37.38 -7.76 10.29
N SER A 23 -37.29 -6.85 11.26
CA SER A 23 -36.01 -6.38 11.80
C SER A 23 -35.20 -7.52 12.44
N LEU A 24 -35.88 -8.38 13.21
CA LEU A 24 -35.23 -9.53 13.83
C LEU A 24 -34.72 -10.53 12.79
N LEU A 25 -35.50 -10.80 11.76
CA LEU A 25 -35.10 -11.69 10.66
C LEU A 25 -33.91 -11.15 9.88
N ILE A 26 -33.88 -9.84 9.59
CA ILE A 26 -32.74 -9.18 8.92
C ILE A 26 -31.48 -9.26 9.80
N SER A 27 -31.63 -8.98 11.10
CA SER A 27 -30.51 -9.05 12.04
C SER A 27 -29.91 -10.46 12.14
N THR A 28 -30.76 -11.48 12.28
CA THR A 28 -30.32 -12.88 12.32
C THR A 28 -29.66 -13.32 11.00
N PHE A 29 -30.20 -12.88 9.87
CA PHE A 29 -29.60 -13.16 8.56
C PHE A 29 -28.21 -12.53 8.42
N LEU A 30 -28.02 -11.29 8.84
CA LEU A 30 -26.71 -10.62 8.81
C LEU A 30 -25.68 -11.29 9.71
N ILE A 31 -26.11 -11.76 10.88
CA ILE A 31 -25.24 -12.52 11.80
C ILE A 31 -24.81 -13.85 11.15
N LEU A 32 -25.76 -14.59 10.57
CA LEU A 32 -25.46 -15.84 9.88
C LEU A 32 -24.54 -15.63 8.68
N LEU A 33 -24.76 -14.57 7.91
CA LEU A 33 -23.90 -14.20 6.78
C LEU A 33 -22.47 -13.87 7.27
N SER A 34 -22.34 -13.13 8.35
CA SER A 34 -21.05 -12.81 8.98
C SER A 34 -20.29 -14.06 9.43
N VAL A 35 -20.99 -15.01 10.07
CA VAL A 35 -20.39 -16.29 10.49
C VAL A 35 -20.01 -17.13 9.27
N PHE A 36 -20.85 -17.17 8.23
CA PHE A 36 -20.57 -17.91 6.99
C PHE A 36 -19.34 -17.35 6.26
N VAL A 37 -19.24 -16.02 6.11
CA VAL A 37 -18.07 -15.36 5.52
C VAL A 37 -16.81 -15.61 6.36
N SER A 38 -16.92 -15.55 7.69
CA SER A 38 -15.80 -15.83 8.60
C SER A 38 -15.35 -17.29 8.56
N SER A 39 -16.28 -18.24 8.42
CA SER A 39 -15.94 -19.67 8.32
C SER A 39 -15.33 -20.02 6.96
N ASN A 40 -15.79 -19.40 5.89
CA ASN A 40 -15.26 -19.65 4.53
C ASN A 40 -13.87 -19.01 4.34
N SER A 41 -13.54 -17.96 5.09
CA SER A 41 -12.19 -17.35 5.08
C SER A 41 -11.12 -18.24 5.72
N ARG A 42 -11.50 -19.28 6.47
CA ARG A 42 -10.54 -20.24 7.08
C ARG A 42 -10.09 -21.34 6.13
N SER A 43 -10.67 -21.46 4.94
CA SER A 43 -10.34 -22.55 4.01
C SER A 43 -9.21 -22.21 3.03
N LEU A 44 -8.68 -20.98 3.03
CA LEU A 44 -7.40 -20.65 2.39
C LEU A 44 -6.24 -21.03 3.33
N ARG A 45 -6.18 -22.30 3.69
CA ARG A 45 -5.02 -22.88 4.33
C ARG A 45 -3.92 -22.97 3.27
N TRP A 46 -2.93 -22.06 3.35
CA TRP A 46 -1.70 -22.16 2.60
C TRP A 46 -1.10 -23.54 2.86
N HIS A 47 -0.91 -24.35 1.82
CA HIS A 47 -0.12 -25.55 1.91
C HIS A 47 1.31 -25.16 2.28
N HIS A 48 1.61 -25.14 3.59
CA HIS A 48 2.97 -25.18 4.04
C HIS A 48 3.55 -26.53 3.63
N HIS A 49 4.45 -26.54 2.68
CA HIS A 49 5.38 -27.65 2.52
C HIS A 49 6.06 -27.88 3.87
N HIS A 50 5.84 -29.05 4.44
CA HIS A 50 6.57 -29.55 5.59
C HIS A 50 8.06 -29.60 5.23
N ARG A 51 8.79 -28.55 5.56
CA ARG A 51 10.24 -28.57 5.63
C ARG A 51 10.58 -29.19 6.97
N ALA A 52 11.47 -30.22 6.96
CA ALA A 52 11.94 -30.89 8.16
C ALA A 52 12.39 -29.88 9.24
N PRO A 53 12.25 -30.20 10.55
CA PRO A 53 12.62 -29.26 11.60
C PRO A 53 14.13 -29.03 11.57
N VAL A 54 14.52 -27.83 11.16
CA VAL A 54 15.88 -27.30 11.32
C VAL A 54 16.05 -27.01 12.80
N PRO A 55 17.19 -27.39 13.44
CA PRO A 55 17.45 -27.08 14.84
C PRO A 55 17.28 -25.60 15.09
N LYS A 56 16.55 -25.23 16.13
CA LYS A 56 16.38 -23.85 16.56
C LYS A 56 17.71 -23.29 17.05
N GLU A 57 18.49 -22.75 16.14
CA GLU A 57 19.54 -21.83 16.51
C GLU A 57 18.86 -20.55 17.05
N VAL A 58 19.19 -20.19 18.28
CA VAL A 58 18.68 -18.98 18.93
C VAL A 58 19.28 -17.80 18.18
N VAL A 59 18.54 -17.28 17.21
CA VAL A 59 18.94 -16.12 16.44
C VAL A 59 18.76 -14.88 17.34
N PRO A 60 19.82 -14.11 17.63
CA PRO A 60 19.69 -12.89 18.39
C PRO A 60 18.73 -11.92 17.68
N HIS A 61 17.88 -11.25 18.46
CA HIS A 61 16.75 -10.44 17.99
C HIS A 61 17.16 -9.17 17.20
N PHE A 62 18.44 -8.89 17.10
CA PHE A 62 19.02 -7.79 16.32
C PHE A 62 19.73 -8.32 15.08
N VAL A 63 19.19 -8.01 13.91
CA VAL A 63 19.67 -8.50 12.61
C VAL A 63 20.85 -7.67 12.09
N GLU A 64 21.16 -6.52 12.68
CA GLU A 64 22.21 -5.60 12.21
C GLU A 64 23.62 -6.22 12.18
N SER A 65 23.92 -7.18 13.04
CA SER A 65 25.22 -7.85 13.07
C SER A 65 25.42 -8.91 11.97
N LYS A 66 24.35 -9.27 11.23
CA LYS A 66 24.38 -10.29 10.16
C LYS A 66 24.24 -9.71 8.74
N LEU A 67 24.09 -8.41 8.61
CA LEU A 67 24.28 -7.74 7.33
C LEU A 67 25.79 -7.70 7.06
N GLU A 68 26.37 -8.84 6.69
CA GLU A 68 27.65 -8.86 6.02
C GLU A 68 27.49 -7.99 4.77
N ARG A 69 28.02 -6.78 4.84
CA ARG A 69 28.26 -5.99 3.64
C ARG A 69 29.11 -6.85 2.75
N SER A 70 28.54 -7.32 1.65
CA SER A 70 29.33 -7.99 0.63
C SER A 70 30.46 -7.03 0.25
N PRO A 71 31.73 -7.38 0.43
CA PRO A 71 32.86 -6.45 0.21
C PRO A 71 33.14 -6.24 -1.29
N THR A 72 32.10 -6.04 -2.10
CA THR A 72 32.24 -6.03 -3.56
C THR A 72 31.88 -4.70 -4.19
N SER A 73 31.99 -3.61 -3.46
CA SER A 73 31.94 -2.30 -4.10
C SER A 73 33.20 -1.53 -3.78
N THR A 74 34.14 -1.54 -4.73
CA THR A 74 35.25 -0.58 -4.84
C THR A 74 34.75 0.84 -5.16
N ASN A 75 33.45 1.07 -5.18
CA ASN A 75 32.85 2.38 -5.40
C ASN A 75 32.78 3.12 -4.05
N LEU A 76 33.58 4.16 -3.95
CA LEU A 76 33.66 5.07 -2.78
C LEU A 76 32.36 5.86 -2.54
N VAL A 77 31.45 5.90 -3.50
CA VAL A 77 30.19 6.64 -3.41
C VAL A 77 29.04 5.68 -3.12
N PRO A 78 28.30 5.86 -2.01
CA PRO A 78 27.13 5.04 -1.70
C PRO A 78 26.06 5.15 -2.79
N ARG A 79 25.39 4.06 -3.09
CA ARG A 79 24.23 4.03 -3.98
C ARG A 79 22.95 4.16 -3.18
N ILE A 80 22.04 4.96 -3.65
CA ILE A 80 20.80 5.28 -2.95
C ILE A 80 19.60 4.81 -3.77
N ALA A 81 18.64 4.20 -3.09
CA ALA A 81 17.32 3.91 -3.62
C ALA A 81 16.33 4.95 -3.08
N TYR A 82 15.65 5.65 -3.96
CA TYR A 82 14.68 6.69 -3.62
C TYR A 82 13.25 6.24 -3.90
N LEU A 83 12.36 6.48 -2.97
CA LEU A 83 10.94 6.62 -3.25
C LEU A 83 10.60 8.10 -3.24
N ILE A 84 10.05 8.62 -4.33
CA ILE A 84 9.53 9.98 -4.41
C ILE A 84 8.02 9.89 -4.59
N SER A 85 7.26 10.35 -3.61
CA SER A 85 5.80 10.22 -3.58
C SER A 85 5.13 11.58 -3.63
N GLY A 86 4.02 11.66 -4.34
CA GLY A 86 3.16 12.84 -4.40
C GLY A 86 1.69 12.47 -4.48
N SER A 87 0.85 13.48 -4.39
CA SER A 87 -0.59 13.43 -4.46
C SER A 87 -1.12 14.32 -5.58
N MET A 88 -2.38 14.70 -5.53
CA MET A 88 -3.03 15.57 -6.50
C MET A 88 -2.29 16.91 -6.64
N GLY A 89 -1.90 17.27 -7.86
CA GLY A 89 -1.19 18.53 -8.17
C GLY A 89 0.34 18.45 -8.02
N ASP A 90 0.88 17.33 -7.52
CA ASP A 90 2.31 17.19 -7.24
C ASP A 90 3.14 16.72 -8.44
N GLY A 91 2.52 16.38 -9.57
CA GLY A 91 3.21 15.77 -10.72
C GLY A 91 4.43 16.55 -11.21
N GLU A 92 4.31 17.87 -11.36
CA GLU A 92 5.41 18.72 -11.82
C GLU A 92 6.50 18.91 -10.75
N SER A 93 6.12 18.99 -9.47
CA SER A 93 7.08 19.05 -8.37
C SER A 93 7.89 17.76 -8.28
N LEU A 94 7.22 16.60 -8.40
CA LEU A 94 7.86 15.29 -8.42
C LEU A 94 8.88 15.16 -9.55
N LYS A 95 8.53 15.57 -10.77
CA LYS A 95 9.45 15.56 -11.92
C LYS A 95 10.69 16.43 -11.67
N ARG A 96 10.51 17.62 -11.06
CA ARG A 96 11.63 18.51 -10.70
C ARG A 96 12.53 17.88 -9.64
N THR A 97 11.94 17.34 -8.57
CA THR A 97 12.67 16.68 -7.49
C THR A 97 13.45 15.47 -8.01
N LEU A 98 12.82 14.63 -8.85
CA LEU A 98 13.50 13.51 -9.49
C LEU A 98 14.70 13.96 -10.32
N LYS A 99 14.54 15.01 -11.17
CA LYS A 99 15.65 15.54 -11.98
C LYS A 99 16.78 16.09 -11.11
N ALA A 100 16.46 16.77 -10.01
CA ALA A 100 17.45 17.34 -9.10
C ALA A 100 18.26 16.29 -8.33
N LEU A 101 17.64 15.13 -8.04
CA LEU A 101 18.25 14.02 -7.31
C LEU A 101 18.88 12.97 -8.24
N TYR A 102 18.69 13.10 -9.57
CA TYR A 102 19.05 12.04 -10.50
C TYR A 102 20.55 11.82 -10.56
N HIS A 103 20.94 10.57 -10.33
CA HIS A 103 22.29 10.07 -10.55
C HIS A 103 22.23 8.68 -11.19
N PRO A 104 23.08 8.36 -12.20
CA PRO A 104 22.99 7.09 -12.93
C PRO A 104 23.15 5.82 -12.09
N PHE A 105 23.83 5.92 -10.95
CA PHE A 105 24.07 4.76 -10.06
C PHE A 105 23.01 4.58 -8.98
N ASN A 106 22.05 5.49 -8.87
CA ASN A 106 20.94 5.40 -7.94
C ASN A 106 19.72 4.72 -8.56
N HIS A 107 18.79 4.29 -7.73
CA HIS A 107 17.53 3.69 -8.15
C HIS A 107 16.36 4.54 -7.66
N TYR A 108 15.31 4.64 -8.47
CA TYR A 108 14.18 5.50 -8.18
C TYR A 108 12.85 4.79 -8.41
N ALA A 109 11.98 4.85 -7.42
CA ALA A 109 10.56 4.56 -7.55
C ALA A 109 9.79 5.87 -7.41
N VAL A 110 8.97 6.21 -8.39
CA VAL A 110 8.12 7.41 -8.37
C VAL A 110 6.65 7.02 -8.29
N HIS A 111 5.91 7.69 -7.44
CA HIS A 111 4.53 7.36 -7.15
C HIS A 111 3.66 8.60 -7.02
N LEU A 112 2.54 8.62 -7.75
CA LEU A 112 1.41 9.49 -7.47
C LEU A 112 0.26 8.64 -6.95
N ASP A 113 -0.33 9.05 -5.83
CA ASP A 113 -1.40 8.31 -5.18
C ASP A 113 -2.74 8.38 -5.94
N LEU A 114 -3.81 7.78 -5.38
CA LEU A 114 -5.13 7.76 -5.99
C LEU A 114 -5.82 9.13 -6.03
N GLU A 115 -5.42 10.08 -5.21
CA GLU A 115 -5.97 11.44 -5.23
C GLU A 115 -5.51 12.21 -6.46
N ALA A 116 -4.32 11.89 -7.00
CA ALA A 116 -3.87 12.41 -8.28
C ALA A 116 -4.77 11.93 -9.42
N SER A 117 -5.03 12.79 -10.40
CA SER A 117 -5.84 12.42 -11.55
C SER A 117 -5.17 11.34 -12.41
N SER A 118 -5.97 10.54 -13.12
CA SER A 118 -5.44 9.54 -14.05
C SER A 118 -4.53 10.17 -15.11
N LYS A 119 -4.87 11.39 -15.55
CA LYS A 119 -4.05 12.15 -16.50
C LYS A 119 -2.66 12.46 -15.91
N GLU A 120 -2.60 12.94 -14.67
CA GLU A 120 -1.35 13.28 -13.98
C GLU A 120 -0.45 12.04 -13.81
N ARG A 121 -1.06 10.90 -13.44
CA ARG A 121 -0.33 9.62 -13.35
C ARG A 121 0.19 9.14 -14.71
N LEU A 122 -0.58 9.29 -15.78
CA LEU A 122 -0.13 8.97 -17.13
C LEU A 122 0.99 9.90 -17.59
N ASP A 123 0.85 11.20 -17.36
CA ASP A 123 1.90 12.18 -17.68
C ASP A 123 3.22 11.88 -16.96
N LEU A 124 3.16 11.43 -15.70
CA LEU A 124 4.37 10.99 -14.99
C LEU A 124 4.97 9.72 -15.61
N ALA A 125 4.14 8.75 -15.96
CA ALA A 125 4.60 7.51 -16.56
C ALA A 125 5.23 7.76 -17.94
N ASP A 126 4.63 8.64 -18.74
CA ASP A 126 5.16 9.02 -20.06
C ASP A 126 6.45 9.84 -19.93
N PHE A 127 6.52 10.73 -18.95
CA PHE A 127 7.77 11.44 -18.66
C PHE A 127 8.91 10.47 -18.31
N VAL A 128 8.69 9.51 -17.43
CA VAL A 128 9.71 8.51 -17.05
C VAL A 128 10.12 7.64 -18.24
N ARG A 129 9.16 7.26 -19.09
CA ARG A 129 9.42 6.42 -20.26
C ARG A 129 10.20 7.14 -21.35
N ASN A 130 9.93 8.42 -21.55
CA ASN A 130 10.46 9.19 -22.68
C ASN A 130 11.74 9.96 -22.32
N GLU A 131 12.20 9.94 -21.06
CA GLU A 131 13.45 10.58 -20.67
C GLU A 131 14.64 9.70 -21.08
N PRO A 132 15.50 10.14 -22.01
CA PRO A 132 16.56 9.29 -22.59
C PRO A 132 17.56 8.78 -21.57
N LEU A 133 17.83 9.54 -20.49
CA LEU A 133 18.73 9.09 -19.43
C LEU A 133 18.11 7.96 -18.62
N PHE A 134 16.80 8.04 -18.32
CA PHE A 134 16.11 7.01 -17.55
C PHE A 134 15.98 5.71 -18.35
N GLU A 135 15.72 5.82 -19.65
CA GLU A 135 15.70 4.67 -20.56
C GLU A 135 17.08 4.01 -20.64
N LYS A 136 18.15 4.81 -20.84
CA LYS A 136 19.52 4.31 -20.96
C LYS A 136 19.99 3.52 -19.74
N PHE A 137 19.71 4.00 -18.54
CA PHE A 137 20.16 3.38 -17.29
C PHE A 137 19.14 2.42 -16.68
N GLY A 138 17.87 2.49 -17.05
CA GLY A 138 16.81 1.62 -16.58
C GLY A 138 16.55 1.69 -15.06
N ASN A 139 16.95 2.78 -14.42
CA ASN A 139 17.01 2.93 -12.98
C ASN A 139 15.86 3.76 -12.37
N VAL A 140 14.94 4.25 -13.20
CA VAL A 140 13.73 4.97 -12.76
C VAL A 140 12.47 4.14 -13.05
N ARG A 141 11.61 3.97 -12.06
CA ARG A 141 10.37 3.18 -12.18
C ARG A 141 9.17 3.95 -11.67
N THR A 142 8.09 3.90 -12.44
CA THR A 142 6.79 4.36 -11.98
C THR A 142 6.06 3.24 -11.25
N VAL A 143 5.59 3.50 -10.03
CA VAL A 143 4.74 2.56 -9.30
C VAL A 143 3.35 2.60 -9.91
N VAL A 144 3.01 1.58 -10.70
CA VAL A 144 1.77 1.52 -11.50
C VAL A 144 0.53 1.42 -10.63
N LYS A 145 0.61 0.66 -9.54
CA LYS A 145 -0.51 0.51 -8.62
C LYS A 145 -0.61 1.74 -7.72
N ALA A 146 -1.49 2.66 -8.09
CA ALA A 146 -1.83 3.79 -7.24
C ALA A 146 -2.61 3.29 -6.01
N ASN A 147 -2.14 3.63 -4.81
CA ASN A 147 -2.83 3.39 -3.55
C ASN A 147 -3.28 4.74 -3.00
N LEU A 148 -4.40 4.73 -2.24
CA LEU A 148 -4.76 5.90 -1.46
C LEU A 148 -3.78 6.01 -0.29
N VAL A 149 -2.97 7.05 -0.28
CA VAL A 149 -1.96 7.28 0.76
C VAL A 149 -2.45 8.40 1.66
N THR A 150 -2.70 8.10 2.92
CA THR A 150 -3.14 9.10 3.91
C THR A 150 -2.12 9.20 5.04
N TYR A 151 -1.92 10.44 5.55
CA TYR A 151 -1.08 10.69 6.73
C TYR A 151 -1.68 10.11 8.01
N ARG A 152 -2.95 9.71 8.00
CA ARG A 152 -3.65 9.10 9.13
C ARG A 152 -3.82 7.61 8.89
N GLY A 153 -2.84 6.81 9.25
CA GLY A 153 -2.97 5.37 9.16
C GLY A 153 -1.78 4.64 8.52
N PRO A 154 -1.89 3.33 8.30
CA PRO A 154 -0.79 2.48 7.86
C PRO A 154 -0.47 2.60 6.35
N THR A 155 -1.28 3.35 5.59
CA THR A 155 -1.17 3.40 4.11
C THR A 155 0.15 3.99 3.64
N MET A 156 0.69 5.00 4.34
CA MET A 156 2.00 5.58 4.04
C MET A 156 3.13 4.54 4.24
N VAL A 157 3.11 3.82 5.37
CA VAL A 157 4.10 2.77 5.65
C VAL A 157 3.99 1.64 4.62
N THR A 158 2.76 1.23 4.30
CA THR A 158 2.52 0.18 3.28
C THR A 158 3.05 0.60 1.92
N ASN A 159 2.84 1.86 1.50
CA ASN A 159 3.35 2.37 0.23
C ASN A 159 4.88 2.41 0.22
N THR A 160 5.49 2.86 1.31
CA THR A 160 6.95 2.89 1.47
C THR A 160 7.55 1.48 1.37
N LEU A 161 6.99 0.50 2.09
CA LEU A 161 7.46 -0.88 2.05
C LEU A 161 7.22 -1.53 0.68
N HIS A 162 6.12 -1.21 0.01
CA HIS A 162 5.84 -1.69 -1.34
C HIS A 162 6.88 -1.18 -2.35
N ALA A 163 7.21 0.11 -2.29
CA ALA A 163 8.24 0.70 -3.15
C ALA A 163 9.64 0.12 -2.86
N ALA A 164 9.99 -0.06 -1.59
CA ALA A 164 11.24 -0.70 -1.20
C ALA A 164 11.32 -2.15 -1.74
N ALA A 165 10.21 -2.90 -1.68
CA ALA A 165 10.14 -4.25 -2.24
C ALA A 165 10.32 -4.27 -3.76
N ILE A 166 9.72 -3.31 -4.49
CA ILE A 166 9.93 -3.15 -5.95
C ILE A 166 11.41 -2.91 -6.24
N LEU A 167 12.04 -1.96 -5.53
CA LEU A 167 13.44 -1.62 -5.73
C LEU A 167 14.38 -2.78 -5.40
N LEU A 168 14.13 -3.52 -4.30
CA LEU A 168 14.89 -4.72 -3.93
C LEU A 168 14.76 -5.86 -4.94
N ASN A 169 13.60 -5.98 -5.58
CA ASN A 169 13.39 -7.01 -6.60
C ASN A 169 14.12 -6.69 -7.91
N GLN A 170 14.34 -5.41 -8.19
CA GLN A 170 14.95 -4.95 -9.43
C GLN A 170 16.48 -4.79 -9.33
N ALA A 171 16.96 -4.31 -8.19
CA ALA A 171 18.37 -4.07 -7.94
C ALA A 171 18.67 -4.25 -6.44
N ARG A 172 19.80 -4.91 -6.14
CA ARG A 172 20.21 -5.18 -4.76
C ARG A 172 21.55 -4.53 -4.44
N ASP A 173 21.95 -3.57 -5.24
CA ASP A 173 23.27 -2.94 -5.22
C ASP A 173 23.25 -1.52 -4.65
N TRP A 174 22.16 -1.16 -3.95
CA TRP A 174 22.05 0.10 -3.21
C TRP A 174 22.28 -0.10 -1.71
N ASP A 175 22.86 0.93 -1.07
CA ASP A 175 23.27 0.91 0.34
C ASP A 175 22.21 1.53 1.26
N TRP A 176 21.47 2.53 0.76
CA TRP A 176 20.50 3.30 1.54
C TRP A 176 19.17 3.46 0.80
N PHE A 177 18.09 3.46 1.57
CA PHE A 177 16.76 3.77 1.07
C PHE A 177 16.25 5.07 1.68
N ILE A 178 15.79 6.00 0.83
CA ILE A 178 15.27 7.30 1.24
C ILE A 178 13.86 7.48 0.69
N ASN A 179 12.91 7.80 1.57
CA ASN A 179 11.54 8.16 1.18
C ASN A 179 11.40 9.69 1.22
N LEU A 180 10.99 10.27 0.11
CA LEU A 180 10.81 11.71 -0.09
C LEU A 180 9.39 12.02 -0.55
N SER A 181 8.89 13.20 -0.16
CA SER A 181 7.74 13.82 -0.79
C SER A 181 8.14 14.53 -2.09
N ALA A 182 7.22 14.65 -3.01
CA ALA A 182 7.37 15.49 -4.20
C ALA A 182 7.67 16.97 -3.87
N SER A 183 7.32 17.39 -2.64
CA SER A 183 7.59 18.75 -2.12
C SER A 183 8.99 18.91 -1.55
N ASP A 184 9.71 17.81 -1.29
CA ASP A 184 11.07 17.86 -0.79
C ASP A 184 12.02 18.25 -1.92
N TYR A 185 13.09 18.97 -1.57
CA TYR A 185 14.11 19.37 -2.51
C TYR A 185 15.51 19.26 -1.87
N PRO A 186 16.50 18.71 -2.60
CA PRO A 186 17.84 18.56 -2.06
C PRO A 186 18.49 19.92 -1.79
N LEU A 187 19.10 20.06 -0.62
CA LEU A 187 19.86 21.27 -0.23
C LEU A 187 21.37 21.08 -0.43
N VAL A 188 21.80 19.84 -0.61
CA VAL A 188 23.20 19.45 -0.80
C VAL A 188 23.29 18.43 -1.94
N THR A 189 24.47 18.33 -2.55
CA THR A 189 24.78 17.26 -3.50
C THR A 189 24.96 15.94 -2.78
N GLN A 190 24.90 14.85 -3.51
CA GLN A 190 25.04 13.49 -2.96
C GLN A 190 26.50 13.07 -2.77
N ASP A 191 27.41 13.72 -3.45
CA ASP A 191 28.88 13.52 -3.50
C ASP A 191 29.64 14.33 -2.44
#